data_7348de02329861277e0e2cedb2dd48bd
#
_entry.id   7348de02329861277e0e2cedb2dd48bd
#
_cell.length_a   1.000
_cell.length_b   1.000
_cell.length_c   1.000
_cell.angle_alpha   90.00
_cell.angle_beta   90.00
_cell.angle_gamma   90.00
#
_symmetry.space_group_name_H-M   'P 1'
#
loop_
_entity.id
_entity.type
_entity.pdbx_description
1 polymer ?
#
loop_
_entity_poly.entity_id
_entity_poly.type
_entity_poly.pdbx_seq_one_letter_code
_entity_poly.pdbx_strand_id
1 'polypeptide(L)'
;MDVVLSFATLSAGLRLALPVALAALGALISERAGVLNLGLEGLMISGALAGYLVTYHSGSPWLGLLAGLVTGALCGGLLGAVLVGLRANQIVTGLAFTIMALAATSFVYQRAFSFGQNPPRIDRIGMPALVVLTLVVLAVVMLVLGRTLAGLVLSAAGEAPGSVAALGYDVQRTRVLATVAGSSLAALGGAVLVCGPLGLFIQNVTAGRGWVALALVVFAGWRPLPCVVGAFLFGLCDAIQLRIQGTGTGIPYEAFLALPYAVTLVALVVRGRDSRMPAALGVPFERHLA
;
A
#
# COMPACT_ATOMS: atom_id res chain seq x y z
N MET A 1 -10.26 28.24 -14.20
CA MET A 1 -9.56 27.06 -14.70
C MET A 1 -8.10 27.01 -14.25
N ASP A 2 -7.44 28.16 -14.12
CA ASP A 2 -6.02 28.25 -13.73
C ASP A 2 -5.71 27.82 -12.28
N VAL A 3 -6.71 27.84 -11.40
CA VAL A 3 -6.58 27.39 -10.00
C VAL A 3 -6.48 25.85 -9.88
N VAL A 4 -7.10 25.11 -10.80
CA VAL A 4 -7.20 23.64 -10.75
C VAL A 4 -5.90 22.98 -11.23
N LEU A 5 -5.21 23.54 -12.21
CA LEU A 5 -3.95 23.03 -12.78
C LEU A 5 -2.72 23.85 -12.35
N SER A 6 -2.75 24.44 -11.15
CA SER A 6 -1.60 25.18 -10.65
C SER A 6 -0.47 24.25 -10.18
N PHE A 7 0.77 24.75 -10.17
CA PHE A 7 1.94 24.04 -9.61
C PHE A 7 1.68 23.53 -8.18
N ALA A 8 0.90 24.29 -7.40
CA ALA A 8 0.52 23.89 -6.06
C ALA A 8 -0.44 22.68 -6.03
N THR A 9 -1.32 22.48 -7.03
CA THR A 9 -2.16 21.28 -7.16
C THR A 9 -1.32 20.07 -7.54
N LEU A 10 -0.39 20.24 -8.46
CA LEU A 10 0.53 19.18 -8.88
C LEU A 10 1.40 18.71 -7.70
N SER A 11 1.94 19.64 -6.91
CA SER A 11 2.73 19.31 -5.74
C SER A 11 1.90 18.66 -4.63
N ALA A 12 0.63 19.07 -4.44
CA ALA A 12 -0.29 18.42 -3.51
C ALA A 12 -0.65 17.00 -3.97
N GLY A 13 -0.94 16.82 -5.27
CA GLY A 13 -1.19 15.51 -5.88
C GLY A 13 -0.02 14.55 -5.69
N LEU A 14 1.20 15.04 -5.92
CA LEU A 14 2.41 14.25 -5.69
C LEU A 14 2.54 13.81 -4.22
N ARG A 15 2.27 14.72 -3.27
CA ARG A 15 2.30 14.38 -1.83
C ARG A 15 1.35 13.25 -1.46
N LEU A 16 0.13 13.27 -2.00
CA LEU A 16 -0.90 12.28 -1.72
C LEU A 16 -0.67 10.95 -2.47
N ALA A 17 0.05 11.01 -3.59
CA ALA A 17 0.39 9.84 -4.41
C ALA A 17 1.44 8.92 -3.76
N LEU A 18 2.46 9.48 -3.07
CA LEU A 18 3.61 8.71 -2.58
C LEU A 18 3.22 7.56 -1.64
N PRO A 19 2.36 7.76 -0.61
CA PRO A 19 1.91 6.69 0.26
C PRO A 19 1.21 5.55 -0.49
N VAL A 20 0.34 5.93 -1.44
CA VAL A 20 -0.43 4.97 -2.25
C VAL A 20 0.47 4.21 -3.22
N ALA A 21 1.46 4.90 -3.81
CA ALA A 21 2.44 4.27 -4.70
C ALA A 21 3.26 3.18 -3.99
N LEU A 22 3.73 3.46 -2.76
CA LEU A 22 4.47 2.48 -1.96
C LEU A 22 3.59 1.28 -1.59
N ALA A 23 2.34 1.52 -1.19
CA ALA A 23 1.39 0.45 -0.90
C ALA A 23 1.07 -0.39 -2.14
N ALA A 24 0.88 0.24 -3.30
CA ALA A 24 0.63 -0.45 -4.56
C ALA A 24 1.82 -1.30 -5.02
N LEU A 25 3.06 -0.79 -4.86
CA LEU A 25 4.27 -1.59 -5.11
C LEU A 25 4.36 -2.79 -4.15
N GLY A 26 3.96 -2.61 -2.89
CA GLY A 26 3.88 -3.70 -1.91
C GLY A 26 2.85 -4.76 -2.30
N ALA A 27 1.64 -4.37 -2.65
CA ALA A 27 0.60 -5.27 -3.15
C ALA A 27 1.07 -6.03 -4.39
N LEU A 28 1.67 -5.34 -5.34
CA LEU A 28 2.20 -5.91 -6.58
C LEU A 28 3.20 -7.05 -6.32
N ILE A 29 4.10 -6.92 -5.34
CA ILE A 29 5.07 -7.96 -4.99
C ILE A 29 4.35 -9.21 -4.47
N SER A 30 3.42 -9.05 -3.53
CA SER A 30 2.66 -10.16 -2.97
C SER A 30 1.81 -10.87 -4.02
N GLU A 31 1.10 -10.10 -4.84
CA GLU A 31 0.20 -10.64 -5.87
C GLU A 31 0.95 -11.32 -7.01
N ARG A 32 2.11 -10.79 -7.41
CA ARG A 32 2.97 -11.47 -8.40
C ARG A 32 3.49 -12.82 -7.92
N ALA A 33 3.62 -13.01 -6.61
CA ALA A 33 3.96 -14.32 -6.03
C ALA A 33 2.74 -15.26 -5.89
N GLY A 34 1.55 -14.80 -6.23
CA GLY A 34 0.30 -15.56 -6.13
C GLY A 34 -0.41 -15.42 -4.78
N VAL A 35 -0.05 -14.43 -3.96
CA VAL A 35 -0.70 -14.17 -2.66
C VAL A 35 -1.53 -12.90 -2.74
N LEU A 36 -2.85 -13.03 -2.63
CA LEU A 36 -3.79 -11.91 -2.56
C LEU A 36 -3.84 -11.37 -1.13
N ASN A 37 -3.31 -10.17 -0.92
CA ASN A 37 -3.25 -9.57 0.41
C ASN A 37 -4.29 -8.45 0.57
N LEU A 38 -5.51 -8.79 0.97
CA LEU A 38 -6.56 -7.81 1.27
C LEU A 38 -6.35 -7.10 2.62
N GLY A 39 -5.30 -7.43 3.37
CA GLY A 39 -4.90 -6.76 4.60
C GLY A 39 -4.16 -5.43 4.41
N LEU A 40 -4.06 -4.93 3.18
CA LEU A 40 -3.23 -3.77 2.84
C LEU A 40 -3.61 -2.50 3.61
N GLU A 41 -4.91 -2.24 3.78
CA GLU A 41 -5.40 -1.11 4.57
C GLU A 41 -4.97 -1.23 6.03
N GLY A 42 -5.10 -2.43 6.60
CA GLY A 42 -4.65 -2.73 7.96
C GLY A 42 -3.14 -2.58 8.13
N LEU A 43 -2.35 -2.96 7.12
CA LEU A 43 -0.90 -2.78 7.11
C LEU A 43 -0.51 -1.30 7.04
N MET A 44 -1.16 -0.53 6.17
CA MET A 44 -0.93 0.91 6.06
C MET A 44 -1.23 1.63 7.39
N ILE A 45 -2.38 1.36 8.01
CA ILE A 45 -2.72 2.06 9.25
C ILE A 45 -1.84 1.64 10.43
N SER A 46 -1.42 0.37 10.49
CA SER A 46 -0.46 -0.11 11.50
C SER A 46 0.90 0.57 11.33
N GLY A 47 1.39 0.67 10.10
CA GLY A 47 2.62 1.38 9.78
C GLY A 47 2.54 2.88 10.05
N ALA A 48 1.38 3.50 9.78
CA ALA A 48 1.13 4.91 10.09
C ALA A 48 1.19 5.17 11.60
N LEU A 49 0.55 4.34 12.41
CA LEU A 49 0.61 4.47 13.87
C LEU A 49 2.01 4.26 14.41
N ALA A 50 2.70 3.19 13.99
CA ALA A 50 4.07 2.91 14.43
C ALA A 50 5.01 4.05 14.04
N GLY A 51 4.91 4.53 12.79
CA GLY A 51 5.69 5.66 12.30
C GLY A 51 5.43 6.93 13.12
N TYR A 52 4.17 7.22 13.42
CA TYR A 52 3.79 8.37 14.23
C TYR A 52 4.33 8.27 15.66
N LEU A 53 4.12 7.15 16.35
CA LEU A 53 4.54 6.98 17.76
C LEU A 53 6.06 7.06 17.89
N VAL A 54 6.80 6.39 17.02
CA VAL A 54 8.27 6.43 17.07
C VAL A 54 8.78 7.82 16.74
N THR A 55 8.23 8.52 15.75
CA THR A 55 8.60 9.91 15.47
C THR A 55 8.29 10.83 16.63
N TYR A 56 7.12 10.67 17.27
CA TYR A 56 6.72 11.48 18.41
C TYR A 56 7.68 11.36 19.59
N HIS A 57 8.13 10.13 19.91
CA HIS A 57 9.02 9.90 21.03
C HIS A 57 10.51 10.17 20.72
N SER A 58 10.94 9.93 19.49
CA SER A 58 12.37 10.09 19.11
C SER A 58 12.71 11.45 18.52
N GLY A 59 11.70 12.23 18.08
CA GLY A 59 11.93 13.46 17.31
C GLY A 59 12.45 13.22 15.89
N SER A 60 12.62 11.95 15.46
CA SER A 60 13.18 11.62 14.15
C SER A 60 12.17 10.93 13.24
N PRO A 61 11.68 11.60 12.19
CA PRO A 61 10.73 10.99 11.27
C PRO A 61 11.35 9.87 10.42
N TRP A 62 12.67 9.82 10.27
CA TRP A 62 13.36 8.71 9.61
C TRP A 62 13.27 7.41 10.41
N LEU A 63 13.39 7.50 11.75
CA LEU A 63 13.14 6.35 12.63
C LEU A 63 11.67 5.93 12.57
N GLY A 64 10.77 6.88 12.39
CA GLY A 64 9.35 6.59 12.13
C GLY A 64 9.12 5.78 10.86
N LEU A 65 9.79 6.12 9.75
CA LEU A 65 9.71 5.32 8.52
C LEU A 65 10.25 3.90 8.72
N LEU A 66 11.37 3.77 9.43
CA LEU A 66 11.94 2.46 9.77
C LEU A 66 10.98 1.64 10.64
N ALA A 67 10.36 2.27 11.64
CA ALA A 67 9.36 1.62 12.48
C ALA A 67 8.15 1.12 11.66
N GLY A 68 7.67 1.94 10.71
CA GLY A 68 6.62 1.51 9.79
C GLY A 68 7.02 0.29 8.97
N LEU A 69 8.23 0.30 8.40
CA LEU A 69 8.76 -0.81 7.60
C LEU A 69 8.88 -2.10 8.44
N VAL A 70 9.42 -2.00 9.66
CA VAL A 70 9.57 -3.14 10.59
C VAL A 70 8.20 -3.68 11.01
N THR A 71 7.25 -2.80 11.35
CA THR A 71 5.87 -3.20 11.68
C THR A 71 5.23 -3.95 10.52
N GLY A 72 5.43 -3.45 9.29
CA GLY A 72 4.98 -4.15 8.08
C GLY A 72 5.62 -5.53 7.90
N ALA A 73 6.91 -5.67 8.21
CA ALA A 73 7.60 -6.96 8.15
C ALA A 73 7.03 -7.96 9.17
N LEU A 74 6.81 -7.52 10.41
CA LEU A 74 6.23 -8.36 11.47
C LEU A 74 4.79 -8.79 11.14
N CYS A 75 3.94 -7.84 10.77
CA CYS A 75 2.57 -8.14 10.35
C CYS A 75 2.53 -9.00 9.09
N GLY A 76 3.43 -8.74 8.14
CA GLY A 76 3.59 -9.53 6.93
C GLY A 76 4.06 -10.96 7.19
N GLY A 77 4.94 -11.14 8.18
CA GLY A 77 5.35 -12.45 8.65
C GLY A 77 4.17 -13.26 9.24
N LEU A 78 3.35 -12.60 10.07
CA LEU A 78 2.14 -13.19 10.61
C LEU A 78 1.14 -13.55 9.49
N LEU A 79 0.86 -12.60 8.58
CA LEU A 79 -0.03 -12.83 7.44
C LEU A 79 0.51 -13.94 6.53
N GLY A 80 1.81 -13.95 6.23
CA GLY A 80 2.44 -14.97 5.43
C GLY A 80 2.33 -16.37 6.08
N ALA A 81 2.51 -16.47 7.39
CA ALA A 81 2.31 -17.71 8.12
C ALA A 81 0.86 -18.21 8.02
N VAL A 82 -0.12 -17.32 8.15
CA VAL A 82 -1.55 -17.69 8.09
C VAL A 82 -2.00 -17.97 6.65
N LEU A 83 -1.68 -17.09 5.70
CA LEU A 83 -2.16 -17.19 4.31
C LEU A 83 -1.48 -18.33 3.56
N VAL A 84 -0.18 -18.52 3.76
CA VAL A 84 0.63 -19.50 3.03
C VAL A 84 0.88 -20.74 3.86
N GLY A 85 1.27 -20.59 5.13
CA GLY A 85 1.59 -21.71 6.03
C GLY A 85 0.35 -22.50 6.42
N LEU A 86 -0.70 -21.83 6.92
CA LEU A 86 -1.96 -22.46 7.30
C LEU A 86 -2.96 -22.57 6.12
N ARG A 87 -2.61 -22.06 4.95
CA ARG A 87 -3.46 -22.08 3.73
C ARG A 87 -4.86 -21.50 3.96
N ALA A 88 -4.98 -20.51 4.84
CA ALA A 88 -6.24 -19.87 5.16
C ALA A 88 -6.81 -19.13 3.93
N ASN A 89 -8.14 -18.94 3.92
CA ASN A 89 -8.78 -18.15 2.88
C ASN A 89 -8.23 -16.72 2.90
N GLN A 90 -7.59 -16.33 1.78
CA GLN A 90 -6.82 -15.08 1.69
C GLN A 90 -7.72 -13.85 1.80
N ILE A 91 -8.94 -13.92 1.27
CA ILE A 91 -9.92 -12.82 1.32
C ILE A 91 -10.37 -12.60 2.77
N VAL A 92 -10.84 -13.67 3.42
CA VAL A 92 -11.37 -13.58 4.79
C VAL A 92 -10.27 -13.16 5.77
N THR A 93 -9.08 -13.75 5.66
CA THR A 93 -7.95 -13.44 6.55
C THR A 93 -7.50 -11.98 6.39
N GLY A 94 -7.39 -11.49 5.14
CA GLY A 94 -6.99 -10.11 4.88
C GLY A 94 -7.99 -9.10 5.42
N LEU A 95 -9.30 -9.34 5.22
CA LEU A 95 -10.36 -8.50 5.77
C LEU A 95 -10.38 -8.52 7.30
N ALA A 96 -10.29 -9.71 7.92
CA ALA A 96 -10.23 -9.85 9.37
C ALA A 96 -9.01 -9.12 9.96
N PHE A 97 -7.84 -9.25 9.32
CA PHE A 97 -6.64 -8.51 9.72
C PHE A 97 -6.86 -6.99 9.63
N THR A 98 -7.49 -6.50 8.57
CA THR A 98 -7.77 -5.07 8.41
C THR A 98 -8.66 -4.54 9.53
N ILE A 99 -9.76 -5.25 9.86
CA ILE A 99 -10.66 -4.85 10.94
C ILE A 99 -9.92 -4.86 12.29
N MET A 100 -9.15 -5.91 12.55
CA MET A 100 -8.33 -6.03 13.75
C MET A 100 -7.30 -4.89 13.85
N ALA A 101 -6.61 -4.57 12.77
CA ALA A 101 -5.62 -3.50 12.72
C ALA A 101 -6.24 -2.12 12.95
N LEU A 102 -7.42 -1.84 12.36
CA LEU A 102 -8.17 -0.60 12.57
C LEU A 102 -8.58 -0.45 14.06
N ALA A 103 -9.10 -1.52 14.66
CA ALA A 103 -9.49 -1.51 16.07
C ALA A 103 -8.27 -1.37 17.00
N ALA A 104 -7.21 -2.15 16.76
CA ALA A 104 -6.00 -2.13 17.55
C ALA A 104 -5.29 -0.77 17.49
N THR A 105 -5.14 -0.19 16.30
CA THR A 105 -4.50 1.12 16.14
C THR A 105 -5.31 2.23 16.78
N SER A 106 -6.64 2.19 16.69
CA SER A 106 -7.52 3.13 17.40
C SER A 106 -7.40 3.00 18.90
N PHE A 107 -7.38 1.78 19.42
CA PHE A 107 -7.22 1.52 20.86
C PHE A 107 -5.86 2.02 21.38
N VAL A 108 -4.76 1.67 20.71
CA VAL A 108 -3.41 2.10 21.10
C VAL A 108 -3.28 3.61 21.06
N TYR A 109 -3.81 4.25 20.01
CA TYR A 109 -3.80 5.71 19.90
C TYR A 109 -4.58 6.39 21.04
N GLN A 110 -5.80 5.92 21.33
CA GLN A 110 -6.61 6.46 22.41
C GLN A 110 -5.97 6.25 23.79
N ARG A 111 -5.24 5.16 23.98
CA ARG A 111 -4.52 4.88 25.21
C ARG A 111 -3.28 5.77 25.38
N ALA A 112 -2.61 6.11 24.28
CA ALA A 112 -1.44 6.97 24.28
C ALA A 112 -1.78 8.47 24.40
N PHE A 113 -2.90 8.88 23.79
CA PHE A 113 -3.35 10.28 23.76
C PHE A 113 -4.79 10.37 24.25
N SER A 114 -5.02 11.13 25.32
CA SER A 114 -6.35 11.28 25.94
C SER A 114 -7.42 11.72 24.95
N PHE A 115 -8.64 11.21 25.11
CA PHE A 115 -9.81 11.57 24.30
C PHE A 115 -10.03 13.09 24.21
N GLY A 116 -10.30 13.61 23.02
CA GLY A 116 -10.70 15.00 22.82
C GLY A 116 -9.56 16.02 22.72
N GLN A 117 -8.31 15.60 22.83
CA GLN A 117 -7.17 16.49 22.56
C GLN A 117 -6.80 16.46 21.06
N ASN A 118 -6.40 17.62 20.53
CA ASN A 118 -5.84 17.68 19.19
C ASN A 118 -4.56 16.81 19.14
N PRO A 119 -4.42 15.94 18.11
CA PRO A 119 -3.25 15.10 18.00
C PRO A 119 -1.97 15.96 17.96
N PRO A 120 -0.94 15.62 18.75
CA PRO A 120 0.34 16.32 18.69
C PRO A 120 0.90 16.27 17.27
N ARG A 121 1.46 17.38 16.82
CA ARG A 121 2.17 17.42 15.53
C ARG A 121 3.56 16.84 15.71
N ILE A 122 4.01 16.10 14.70
CA ILE A 122 5.37 15.56 14.61
C ILE A 122 6.16 16.26 13.52
N ASP A 123 7.47 16.16 13.59
CA ASP A 123 8.36 16.62 12.53
C ASP A 123 8.10 15.84 11.24
N ARG A 124 8.24 16.54 10.13
CA ARG A 124 7.94 16.01 8.80
C ARG A 124 9.18 15.91 7.94
N ILE A 125 9.25 14.87 7.14
CA ILE A 125 10.26 14.73 6.10
C ILE A 125 9.90 15.64 4.92
N GLY A 126 10.90 16.34 4.40
CA GLY A 126 10.74 17.18 3.22
C GLY A 126 10.30 16.36 1.99
N MET A 127 9.44 16.95 1.16
CA MET A 127 8.92 16.31 -0.04
C MET A 127 9.99 15.75 -0.98
N PRO A 128 11.11 16.45 -1.27
CA PRO A 128 12.13 15.92 -2.16
C PRO A 128 12.67 14.56 -1.71
N ALA A 129 12.90 14.41 -0.39
CA ALA A 129 13.42 13.17 0.17
C ALA A 129 12.43 12.00 0.04
N LEU A 130 11.12 12.25 0.23
CA LEU A 130 10.08 11.23 0.06
C LEU A 130 9.90 10.83 -1.41
N VAL A 131 10.02 11.78 -2.34
CA VAL A 131 10.01 11.50 -3.78
C VAL A 131 11.20 10.61 -4.15
N VAL A 132 12.40 10.97 -3.71
CA VAL A 132 13.62 10.17 -3.95
C VAL A 132 13.46 8.78 -3.34
N LEU A 133 12.96 8.66 -2.11
CA LEU A 133 12.69 7.37 -1.48
C LEU A 133 11.76 6.50 -2.34
N THR A 134 10.64 7.07 -2.80
CA THR A 134 9.66 6.33 -3.61
C THR A 134 10.25 5.92 -4.97
N LEU A 135 11.04 6.79 -5.61
CA LEU A 135 11.71 6.47 -6.88
C LEU A 135 12.78 5.39 -6.69
N VAL A 136 13.53 5.42 -5.58
CA VAL A 136 14.49 4.36 -5.25
C VAL A 136 13.77 3.04 -5.02
N VAL A 137 12.67 3.03 -4.26
CA VAL A 137 11.86 1.81 -4.06
C VAL A 137 11.33 1.29 -5.39
N LEU A 138 10.80 2.17 -6.27
CA LEU A 138 10.35 1.78 -7.61
C LEU A 138 11.48 1.15 -8.42
N ALA A 139 12.66 1.79 -8.43
CA ALA A 139 13.82 1.29 -9.17
C ALA A 139 14.28 -0.08 -8.64
N VAL A 140 14.32 -0.26 -7.32
CA VAL A 140 14.64 -1.55 -6.69
C VAL A 140 13.62 -2.62 -7.06
N VAL A 141 12.32 -2.32 -6.98
CA VAL A 141 11.26 -3.27 -7.35
C VAL A 141 11.36 -3.64 -8.83
N MET A 142 11.58 -2.66 -9.71
CA MET A 142 11.76 -2.92 -11.15
C MET A 142 13.00 -3.79 -11.43
N LEU A 143 14.12 -3.50 -10.76
CA LEU A 143 15.35 -4.25 -10.88
C LEU A 143 15.18 -5.69 -10.37
N VAL A 144 14.61 -5.85 -9.16
CA VAL A 144 14.39 -7.18 -8.58
C VAL A 144 13.47 -8.01 -9.46
N LEU A 145 12.30 -7.49 -9.83
CA LEU A 145 11.32 -8.23 -10.62
C LEU A 145 11.75 -8.45 -12.10
N GLY A 146 12.54 -7.53 -12.67
CA GLY A 146 12.90 -7.58 -14.08
C GLY A 146 14.29 -8.14 -14.39
N ARG A 147 15.21 -8.17 -13.44
CA ARG A 147 16.64 -8.47 -13.69
C ARG A 147 17.24 -9.51 -12.76
N THR A 148 16.52 -10.00 -11.72
CA THR A 148 17.08 -10.96 -10.77
C THR A 148 16.41 -12.32 -10.85
N LEU A 149 17.16 -13.36 -10.46
CA LEU A 149 16.63 -14.71 -10.34
C LEU A 149 15.49 -14.78 -9.29
N ALA A 150 15.63 -14.03 -8.19
CA ALA A 150 14.60 -13.96 -7.16
C ALA A 150 13.27 -13.42 -7.71
N GLY A 151 13.29 -12.37 -8.54
CA GLY A 151 12.10 -11.83 -9.19
C GLY A 151 11.49 -12.79 -10.22
N LEU A 152 12.34 -13.55 -10.95
CA LEU A 152 11.88 -14.58 -11.86
C LEU A 152 11.15 -15.70 -11.10
N VAL A 153 11.78 -16.26 -10.05
CA VAL A 153 11.19 -17.31 -9.21
C VAL A 153 9.90 -16.83 -8.55
N LEU A 154 9.87 -15.57 -8.05
CA LEU A 154 8.69 -14.96 -7.45
C LEU A 154 7.53 -14.89 -8.46
N SER A 155 7.80 -14.38 -9.67
CA SER A 155 6.75 -14.27 -10.70
C SER A 155 6.30 -15.65 -11.20
N ALA A 156 7.22 -16.60 -11.35
CA ALA A 156 6.90 -17.97 -11.73
C ALA A 156 6.08 -18.69 -10.65
N ALA A 157 6.30 -18.40 -9.35
CA ALA A 157 5.52 -18.95 -8.25
C ALA A 157 4.05 -18.46 -8.25
N GLY A 158 3.77 -17.32 -8.88
CA GLY A 158 2.41 -16.82 -9.10
C GLY A 158 1.76 -17.34 -10.37
N GLU A 159 2.55 -17.73 -11.39
CA GLU A 159 2.02 -18.24 -12.66
C GLU A 159 1.90 -19.77 -12.68
N ALA A 160 2.97 -20.47 -12.33
CA ALA A 160 3.06 -21.92 -12.41
C ALA A 160 3.82 -22.49 -11.20
N PRO A 161 3.22 -22.49 -9.99
CA PRO A 161 3.91 -22.93 -8.77
C PRO A 161 4.40 -24.37 -8.82
N GLY A 162 3.70 -25.27 -9.52
CA GLY A 162 4.12 -26.65 -9.74
C GLY A 162 5.45 -26.75 -10.48
N SER A 163 5.65 -25.95 -11.52
CA SER A 163 6.91 -25.91 -12.28
C SER A 163 8.07 -25.39 -11.43
N VAL A 164 7.81 -24.38 -10.58
CA VAL A 164 8.81 -23.85 -9.64
C VAL A 164 9.25 -24.92 -8.63
N ALA A 165 8.28 -25.68 -8.10
CA ALA A 165 8.56 -26.79 -7.17
C ALA A 165 9.34 -27.93 -7.86
N ALA A 166 9.03 -28.26 -9.12
CA ALA A 166 9.75 -29.27 -9.91
C ALA A 166 11.22 -28.90 -10.14
N LEU A 167 11.53 -27.59 -10.24
CA LEU A 167 12.88 -27.07 -10.34
C LEU A 167 13.62 -27.01 -8.99
N GLY A 168 13.00 -27.48 -7.89
CA GLY A 168 13.61 -27.54 -6.57
C GLY A 168 13.49 -26.26 -5.71
N TYR A 169 12.78 -25.23 -6.18
CA TYR A 169 12.53 -24.01 -5.40
C TYR A 169 11.37 -24.19 -4.42
N ASP A 170 11.50 -23.58 -3.25
CA ASP A 170 10.45 -23.59 -2.23
C ASP A 170 9.42 -22.48 -2.50
N VAL A 171 8.28 -22.87 -3.08
CA VAL A 171 7.16 -21.97 -3.41
C VAL A 171 6.59 -21.31 -2.16
N GLN A 172 6.47 -22.05 -1.04
CA GLN A 172 5.91 -21.51 0.20
C GLN A 172 6.81 -20.41 0.77
N ARG A 173 8.12 -20.66 0.86
CA ARG A 173 9.08 -19.63 1.31
C ARG A 173 9.06 -18.42 0.39
N THR A 174 9.01 -18.59 -0.92
CA THR A 174 8.94 -17.52 -1.89
C THR A 174 7.70 -16.65 -1.66
N ARG A 175 6.53 -17.27 -1.48
CA ARG A 175 5.26 -16.58 -1.21
C ARG A 175 5.28 -15.85 0.14
N VAL A 176 5.80 -16.47 1.20
CA VAL A 176 5.94 -15.81 2.52
C VAL A 176 6.86 -14.61 2.44
N LEU A 177 8.04 -14.74 1.83
CA LEU A 177 8.99 -13.63 1.68
C LEU A 177 8.39 -12.48 0.84
N ALA A 178 7.65 -12.80 -0.22
CA ALA A 178 6.94 -11.81 -1.02
C ALA A 178 5.85 -11.09 -0.20
N THR A 179 5.13 -11.83 0.66
CA THR A 179 4.12 -11.24 1.55
C THR A 179 4.78 -10.33 2.59
N VAL A 180 5.90 -10.73 3.18
CA VAL A 180 6.66 -9.88 4.12
C VAL A 180 7.15 -8.61 3.44
N ALA A 181 7.80 -8.74 2.28
CA ALA A 181 8.31 -7.57 1.54
C ALA A 181 7.19 -6.63 1.10
N GLY A 182 6.08 -7.19 0.58
CA GLY A 182 4.91 -6.42 0.17
C GLY A 182 4.24 -5.70 1.33
N SER A 183 4.07 -6.39 2.46
CA SER A 183 3.51 -5.82 3.69
C SER A 183 4.40 -4.73 4.28
N SER A 184 5.73 -4.89 4.22
CA SER A 184 6.68 -3.86 4.65
C SER A 184 6.53 -2.57 3.85
N LEU A 185 6.40 -2.67 2.52
CA LEU A 185 6.20 -1.50 1.67
C LEU A 185 4.82 -0.86 1.88
N ALA A 186 3.78 -1.64 2.12
CA ALA A 186 2.45 -1.12 2.42
C ALA A 186 2.45 -0.32 3.73
N ALA A 187 3.04 -0.86 4.78
CA ALA A 187 3.16 -0.18 6.07
C ALA A 187 4.10 1.04 6.00
N LEU A 188 5.18 0.95 5.21
CA LEU A 188 6.03 2.12 4.90
C LEU A 188 5.21 3.22 4.22
N GLY A 189 4.29 2.87 3.30
CA GLY A 189 3.35 3.83 2.69
C GLY A 189 2.51 4.54 3.76
N GLY A 190 2.02 3.81 4.75
CA GLY A 190 1.30 4.39 5.89
C GLY A 190 2.17 5.33 6.74
N ALA A 191 3.40 4.93 7.05
CA ALA A 191 4.36 5.77 7.77
C ALA A 191 4.70 7.05 6.98
N VAL A 192 4.92 6.94 5.66
CA VAL A 192 5.15 8.09 4.77
C VAL A 192 3.97 9.05 4.79
N LEU A 193 2.73 8.55 4.84
CA LEU A 193 1.53 9.39 4.92
C LEU A 193 1.57 10.31 6.15
N VAL A 194 1.99 9.79 7.29
CA VAL A 194 1.97 10.50 8.58
C VAL A 194 3.26 11.32 8.77
N CYS A 195 4.44 10.75 8.53
CA CYS A 195 5.72 11.43 8.70
C CYS A 195 6.05 12.42 7.58
N GLY A 196 5.24 12.48 6.53
CA GLY A 196 5.42 13.40 5.40
C GLY A 196 4.25 14.40 5.27
N PRO A 197 3.22 14.09 4.46
CA PRO A 197 2.16 15.05 4.14
C PRO A 197 1.40 15.58 5.35
N LEU A 198 1.04 14.72 6.31
CA LEU A 198 0.11 15.06 7.38
C LEU A 198 0.80 15.67 8.61
N GLY A 199 1.87 15.07 9.12
CA GLY A 199 2.53 15.47 10.35
C GLY A 199 1.71 15.21 11.62
N LEU A 200 0.69 14.36 11.54
CA LEU A 200 -0.17 13.97 12.64
C LEU A 200 -0.86 12.63 12.34
N PHE A 201 -1.30 11.94 13.38
CA PHE A 201 -2.12 10.73 13.25
C PHE A 201 -3.54 11.02 13.74
N ILE A 202 -4.52 10.60 12.97
CA ILE A 202 -5.93 10.58 13.32
C ILE A 202 -6.49 9.17 13.10
N GLN A 203 -7.57 8.84 13.79
CA GLN A 203 -8.22 7.55 13.57
C GLN A 203 -8.63 7.41 12.10
N ASN A 204 -8.39 6.22 11.54
CA ASN A 204 -8.65 5.91 10.13
C ASN A 204 -7.95 6.86 9.14
N VAL A 205 -6.72 7.29 9.47
CA VAL A 205 -5.94 8.25 8.66
C VAL A 205 -5.69 7.78 7.22
N THR A 206 -5.69 6.49 6.99
CA THR A 206 -5.49 5.89 5.64
C THR A 206 -6.73 6.01 4.77
N ALA A 207 -7.93 6.08 5.36
CA ALA A 207 -9.21 6.36 4.69
C ALA A 207 -9.42 5.58 3.38
N GLY A 208 -9.11 4.28 3.38
CA GLY A 208 -9.30 3.40 2.22
C GLY A 208 -8.19 3.43 1.16
N ARG A 209 -7.08 4.15 1.39
CA ARG A 209 -5.96 4.22 0.43
C ARG A 209 -5.30 2.87 0.16
N GLY A 210 -5.35 1.93 1.09
CA GLY A 210 -4.90 0.56 0.87
C GLY A 210 -5.76 -0.20 -0.15
N TRP A 211 -7.07 0.01 -0.13
CA TRP A 211 -7.98 -0.57 -1.14
C TRP A 211 -7.74 0.03 -2.52
N VAL A 212 -7.48 1.34 -2.59
CA VAL A 212 -7.09 2.01 -3.83
C VAL A 212 -5.79 1.43 -4.36
N ALA A 213 -4.81 1.18 -3.50
CA ALA A 213 -3.53 0.59 -3.90
C ALA A 213 -3.72 -0.80 -4.55
N LEU A 214 -4.61 -1.65 -4.01
CA LEU A 214 -4.99 -2.93 -4.63
C LEU A 214 -5.62 -2.74 -6.02
N ALA A 215 -6.60 -1.83 -6.14
CA ALA A 215 -7.23 -1.54 -7.42
C ALA A 215 -6.23 -1.05 -8.47
N LEU A 216 -5.24 -0.24 -8.05
CA LEU A 216 -4.18 0.25 -8.92
C LEU A 216 -3.28 -0.85 -9.45
N VAL A 217 -3.01 -1.92 -8.69
CA VAL A 217 -2.23 -3.07 -9.17
C VAL A 217 -2.96 -3.77 -10.31
N VAL A 218 -4.26 -4.00 -10.16
CA VAL A 218 -5.11 -4.59 -11.22
C VAL A 218 -5.12 -3.70 -12.46
N PHE A 219 -5.37 -2.38 -12.27
CA PHE A 219 -5.33 -1.39 -13.34
C PHE A 219 -3.98 -1.34 -14.07
N ALA A 220 -2.87 -1.46 -13.31
CA ALA A 220 -1.52 -1.45 -13.86
C ALA A 220 -1.13 -2.74 -14.57
N GLY A 221 -1.97 -3.79 -14.53
CA GLY A 221 -1.65 -5.11 -15.09
C GLY A 221 -0.42 -5.72 -14.44
N TRP A 222 -0.30 -5.59 -13.12
CA TRP A 222 0.84 -6.08 -12.31
C TRP A 222 2.20 -5.58 -12.77
N ARG A 223 2.28 -4.34 -13.30
CA ARG A 223 3.53 -3.69 -13.73
C ARG A 223 3.90 -2.56 -12.78
N PRO A 224 5.16 -2.47 -12.30
CA PRO A 224 5.55 -1.47 -11.29
C PRO A 224 5.36 -0.02 -11.73
N LEU A 225 5.84 0.34 -12.93
CA LEU A 225 5.77 1.71 -13.43
C LEU A 225 4.32 2.21 -13.60
N PRO A 226 3.40 1.47 -14.26
CA PRO A 226 2.00 1.87 -14.33
C PRO A 226 1.31 1.98 -12.96
N CYS A 227 1.71 1.20 -11.93
CA CYS A 227 1.21 1.35 -10.56
C CYS A 227 1.52 2.74 -10.00
N VAL A 228 2.77 3.20 -10.15
CA VAL A 228 3.18 4.51 -9.64
C VAL A 228 2.52 5.64 -10.42
N VAL A 229 2.40 5.50 -11.74
CA VAL A 229 1.66 6.47 -12.57
C VAL A 229 0.18 6.53 -12.16
N GLY A 230 -0.46 5.38 -11.95
CA GLY A 230 -1.84 5.30 -11.44
C GLY A 230 -2.01 5.94 -10.06
N ALA A 231 -1.06 5.70 -9.15
CA ALA A 231 -1.05 6.35 -7.85
C ALA A 231 -0.91 7.87 -7.94
N PHE A 232 -0.10 8.37 -8.89
CA PHE A 232 0.02 9.80 -9.15
C PHE A 232 -1.30 10.40 -9.70
N LEU A 233 -1.96 9.72 -10.62
CA LEU A 233 -3.26 10.15 -11.14
C LEU A 233 -4.31 10.18 -10.01
N PHE A 234 -4.36 9.16 -9.16
CA PHE A 234 -5.23 9.13 -7.99
C PHE A 234 -4.94 10.30 -7.04
N GLY A 235 -3.67 10.51 -6.68
CA GLY A 235 -3.26 11.62 -5.81
C GLY A 235 -3.58 13.00 -6.39
N LEU A 236 -3.50 13.14 -7.73
CA LEU A 236 -3.89 14.37 -8.42
C LEU A 236 -5.41 14.60 -8.31
N CYS A 237 -6.22 13.57 -8.51
CA CYS A 237 -7.68 13.64 -8.32
C CYS A 237 -8.05 14.02 -6.88
N ASP A 238 -7.36 13.42 -5.88
CA ASP A 238 -7.54 13.71 -4.46
C ASP A 238 -7.17 15.20 -4.15
N ALA A 239 -6.08 15.71 -4.72
CA ALA A 239 -5.67 17.11 -4.58
C ALA A 239 -6.64 18.09 -5.23
N ILE A 240 -7.16 17.76 -6.41
CA ILE A 240 -8.17 18.58 -7.13
C ILE A 240 -9.46 18.63 -6.31
N GLN A 241 -9.90 17.46 -5.81
CA GLN A 241 -11.08 17.35 -4.94
C GLN A 241 -10.98 18.28 -3.73
N LEU A 242 -9.86 18.23 -2.98
CA LEU A 242 -9.65 19.05 -1.79
C LEU A 242 -9.68 20.56 -2.11
N ARG A 243 -9.22 20.95 -3.30
CA ARG A 243 -9.26 22.36 -3.71
C ARG A 243 -10.65 22.84 -4.10
N ILE A 244 -11.39 22.05 -4.86
CA ILE A 244 -12.74 22.41 -5.31
C ILE A 244 -13.68 22.52 -4.10
N GLN A 245 -13.51 21.66 -3.08
CA GLN A 245 -14.27 21.77 -1.83
C GLN A 245 -14.13 23.14 -1.15
N GLY A 246 -12.94 23.76 -1.24
CA GLY A 246 -12.70 25.11 -0.69
C GLY A 246 -13.34 26.26 -1.47
N THR A 247 -13.90 26.03 -2.66
CA THR A 247 -14.46 27.09 -3.52
C THR A 247 -15.97 27.32 -3.38
N GLY A 248 -16.66 26.60 -2.47
CA GLY A 248 -18.08 26.82 -2.18
C GLY A 248 -19.02 26.49 -3.35
N THR A 249 -18.62 25.57 -4.23
CA THR A 249 -19.49 25.05 -5.29
C THR A 249 -20.67 24.32 -4.64
N GLY A 250 -21.92 24.59 -5.03
CA GLY A 250 -23.12 23.98 -4.46
C GLY A 250 -23.26 22.44 -4.66
N ILE A 251 -22.17 21.75 -4.97
CA ILE A 251 -22.10 20.30 -5.15
C ILE A 251 -21.90 19.64 -3.78
N PRO A 252 -22.66 18.59 -3.44
CA PRO A 252 -22.50 17.87 -2.18
C PRO A 252 -21.07 17.36 -1.97
N TYR A 253 -20.57 17.43 -0.75
CA TYR A 253 -19.23 16.98 -0.35
C TYR A 253 -18.96 15.52 -0.76
N GLU A 254 -19.98 14.67 -0.65
CA GLU A 254 -19.93 13.24 -0.94
C GLU A 254 -19.61 12.94 -2.43
N ALA A 255 -20.11 13.80 -3.33
CA ALA A 255 -19.84 13.68 -4.77
C ALA A 255 -18.35 13.88 -5.09
N PHE A 256 -17.71 14.81 -4.36
CA PHE A 256 -16.28 15.03 -4.51
C PHE A 256 -15.45 13.89 -3.92
N LEU A 257 -15.87 13.31 -2.78
CA LEU A 257 -15.21 12.14 -2.21
C LEU A 257 -15.24 10.93 -3.15
N ALA A 258 -16.30 10.78 -3.94
CA ALA A 258 -16.43 9.69 -4.89
C ALA A 258 -15.51 9.84 -6.14
N LEU A 259 -15.06 11.06 -6.45
CA LEU A 259 -14.35 11.36 -7.70
C LEU A 259 -13.09 10.52 -7.93
N PRO A 260 -12.12 10.39 -7.00
CA PRO A 260 -10.93 9.58 -7.21
C PRO A 260 -11.26 8.09 -7.43
N TYR A 261 -12.27 7.59 -6.72
CA TYR A 261 -12.72 6.20 -6.83
C TYR A 261 -13.46 5.97 -8.15
N ALA A 262 -14.32 6.90 -8.58
CA ALA A 262 -15.00 6.84 -9.86
C ALA A 262 -14.00 6.84 -11.03
N VAL A 263 -12.98 7.71 -10.99
CA VAL A 263 -11.91 7.74 -12.01
C VAL A 263 -11.15 6.41 -12.02
N THR A 264 -10.83 5.84 -10.86
CA THR A 264 -10.16 4.54 -10.77
C THR A 264 -11.03 3.43 -11.34
N LEU A 265 -12.34 3.43 -11.06
CA LEU A 265 -13.29 2.45 -11.58
C LEU A 265 -13.42 2.54 -13.11
N VAL A 266 -13.55 3.74 -13.66
CA VAL A 266 -13.60 3.97 -15.11
C VAL A 266 -12.29 3.49 -15.76
N ALA A 267 -11.16 3.83 -15.19
CA ALA A 267 -9.86 3.39 -15.67
C ALA A 267 -9.73 1.86 -15.67
N LEU A 268 -10.25 1.20 -14.62
CA LEU A 268 -10.30 -0.27 -14.52
C LEU A 268 -11.18 -0.89 -15.61
N VAL A 269 -12.36 -0.34 -15.87
CA VAL A 269 -13.27 -0.83 -16.93
C VAL A 269 -12.64 -0.70 -18.31
N VAL A 270 -11.97 0.43 -18.58
CA VAL A 270 -11.33 0.68 -19.88
C VAL A 270 -10.14 -0.24 -20.12
N ARG A 271 -9.33 -0.50 -19.09
CA ARG A 271 -8.08 -1.24 -19.21
C ARG A 271 -8.14 -2.71 -18.77
N GLY A 272 -9.16 -3.08 -17.99
CA GLY A 272 -9.27 -4.40 -17.36
C GLY A 272 -9.32 -5.58 -18.34
N ARG A 273 -9.63 -5.34 -19.62
CA ARG A 273 -9.65 -6.39 -20.67
C ARG A 273 -8.27 -6.94 -21.02
N ASP A 274 -7.20 -6.18 -20.80
CA ASP A 274 -5.82 -6.54 -21.19
C ASP A 274 -4.94 -6.94 -20.00
N SER A 275 -5.48 -6.93 -18.77
CA SER A 275 -4.71 -7.27 -17.56
C SER A 275 -4.63 -8.79 -17.38
N ARG A 276 -3.44 -9.34 -17.51
CA ARG A 276 -3.19 -10.75 -17.21
C ARG A 276 -2.90 -10.91 -15.72
N MET A 277 -3.91 -11.33 -14.99
CA MET A 277 -3.78 -11.70 -13.57
C MET A 277 -2.86 -12.94 -13.47
N PRO A 278 -1.94 -12.99 -12.46
CA PRO A 278 -1.16 -14.21 -12.20
C PRO A 278 -2.08 -15.42 -12.03
N ALA A 279 -1.80 -16.51 -12.75
CA ALA A 279 -2.73 -17.65 -12.88
C ALA A 279 -3.04 -18.35 -11.54
N ALA A 280 -2.08 -18.36 -10.61
CA ALA A 280 -2.25 -18.95 -9.28
C ALA A 280 -2.51 -17.92 -8.18
N LEU A 281 -2.98 -16.69 -8.53
CA LEU A 281 -3.32 -15.67 -7.54
C LEU A 281 -4.49 -16.13 -6.67
N GLY A 282 -4.31 -16.07 -5.36
CA GLY A 282 -5.33 -16.46 -4.38
C GLY A 282 -5.50 -17.97 -4.20
N VAL A 283 -4.77 -18.78 -4.97
CA VAL A 283 -4.87 -20.26 -4.90
C VAL A 283 -3.77 -20.80 -3.96
N PRO A 284 -4.14 -21.52 -2.89
CA PRO A 284 -3.17 -22.21 -2.04
C PRO A 284 -2.34 -23.22 -2.85
N PHE A 285 -1.04 -23.27 -2.56
CA PHE A 285 -0.17 -24.26 -3.19
C PHE A 285 -0.11 -25.54 -2.37
N GLU A 286 -0.48 -26.65 -3.00
CA GLU A 286 -0.32 -28.01 -2.44
C GLU A 286 0.80 -28.71 -3.18
N ARG A 287 1.80 -29.17 -2.41
CA ARG A 287 2.85 -30.03 -2.95
C ARG A 287 2.24 -31.44 -3.05
N HIS A 288 1.72 -31.79 -4.21
CA HIS A 288 1.46 -33.20 -4.47
C HIS A 288 2.80 -33.92 -4.51
N LEU A 289 3.04 -34.76 -3.51
CA LEU A 289 4.12 -35.76 -3.57
C LEU A 289 3.72 -36.75 -4.67
N ALA A 290 4.32 -36.61 -5.86
CA ALA A 290 4.26 -37.62 -6.90
C ALA A 290 5.23 -38.73 -6.59
#